data_b9b4988abb23bdbc1933abc173c96075
#
_entry.id   b9b4988abb23bdbc1933abc173c96075
#
_cell.length_a   1.000
_cell.length_b   1.000
_cell.length_c   1.000
_cell.angle_alpha   90.00
_cell.angle_beta   90.00
_cell.angle_gamma   90.00
#
_symmetry.space_group_name_H-M   'P 1'
#
loop_
_entity.id
_entity.type
_entity.pdbx_description
1 polymer ?
#
loop_
_entity_poly.entity_id
_entity_poly.type
_entity_poly.pdbx_seq_one_letter_code
_entity_poly.pdbx_strand_id
1 'polypeptide(L)'
;MDAKQTHPGKESASCPMDFILRMLMGPWTTYILYNLKTHGPQRFGELKRRVAGISAKMLTERLRTLEGASLVRRDYEATIPPKVTYSLTQRGHELDDVLGKLAEIGMRWESEDAALRAARAAELKAAE
;
A
#
# COMPACT_ATOMS: atom_id res chain seq x y z
N MET A 1 -21.69 5.71 -24.70
CA MET A 1 -21.36 5.52 -24.32
C MET A 1 -20.78 5.38 -23.84
N ASP A 2 -20.35 5.48 -23.35
CA ASP A 2 -19.77 5.44 -22.82
C ASP A 2 -18.94 5.06 -22.48
N ALA A 3 -18.72 5.02 -22.48
CA ALA A 3 -17.98 4.74 -22.16
C ALA A 3 -17.35 4.56 -21.82
N LYS A 4 -17.32 4.76 -21.88
CA LYS A 4 -16.79 4.61 -21.58
C LYS A 4 -16.03 4.39 -21.11
N GLN A 5 -15.97 4.98 -20.80
CA GLN A 5 -15.16 4.92 -20.30
C GLN A 5 -14.53 4.18 -19.99
N THR A 6 -14.19 4.67 -20.51
CA THR A 6 -13.81 3.36 -20.39
C THR A 6 -12.45 3.17 -19.88
N HIS A 7 -12.37 2.21 -19.11
CA HIS A 7 -11.17 1.80 -18.44
C HIS A 7 -10.31 1.01 -19.42
N PRO A 8 -9.01 1.30 -19.53
CA PRO A 8 -8.18 0.60 -20.52
C PRO A 8 -8.23 -0.91 -20.37
N GLY A 9 -8.17 -1.41 -19.16
CA GLY A 9 -8.20 -2.84 -18.94
C GLY A 9 -9.51 -3.48 -19.31
N LYS A 10 -10.57 -2.69 -19.30
CA LYS A 10 -11.86 -3.21 -19.65
C LYS A 10 -11.99 -3.48 -21.13
N GLU A 11 -11.38 -2.62 -21.92
CA GLU A 11 -11.39 -2.80 -23.35
C GLU A 11 -10.43 -3.86 -23.81
N SER A 12 -9.32 -3.99 -23.11
CA SER A 12 -8.33 -4.99 -23.45
C SER A 12 -8.36 -6.08 -22.41
N ALA A 13 -9.10 -7.16 -22.70
CA ALA A 13 -9.16 -8.28 -21.79
C ALA A 13 -7.81 -8.95 -21.63
N SER A 14 -6.84 -8.60 -22.48
CA SER A 14 -5.54 -9.22 -22.45
C SER A 14 -4.51 -8.49 -21.57
N CYS A 15 -4.87 -7.32 -21.02
CA CYS A 15 -3.89 -6.62 -20.17
C CYS A 15 -3.79 -7.30 -18.82
N PRO A 16 -2.66 -7.99 -18.55
CA PRO A 16 -2.53 -8.72 -17.29
C PRO A 16 -2.43 -7.82 -16.07
N MET A 17 -2.16 -6.53 -16.27
CA MET A 17 -2.02 -5.60 -15.16
C MET A 17 -3.33 -5.03 -14.68
N ASP A 18 -4.40 -5.16 -15.47
CA ASP A 18 -5.65 -4.50 -15.15
C ASP A 18 -6.23 -4.96 -13.81
N PHE A 19 -6.33 -6.24 -13.63
CA PHE A 19 -6.91 -6.81 -12.41
C PHE A 19 -6.14 -6.39 -11.17
N ILE A 20 -4.81 -6.58 -11.21
CA ILE A 20 -4.00 -6.32 -10.03
C ILE A 20 -3.91 -4.82 -9.70
N LEU A 21 -3.83 -3.98 -10.73
CA LEU A 21 -3.75 -2.56 -10.48
C LEU A 21 -5.05 -2.00 -9.91
N ARG A 22 -6.19 -2.49 -10.39
CA ARG A 22 -7.47 -2.07 -9.81
C ARG A 22 -7.54 -2.40 -8.33
N MET A 23 -7.00 -3.54 -7.96
CA MET A 23 -7.00 -3.98 -6.58
C MET A 23 -6.06 -3.14 -5.72
N LEU A 24 -4.88 -2.80 -6.24
CA LEU A 24 -3.84 -2.14 -5.46
C LEU A 24 -3.90 -0.62 -5.46
N MET A 25 -4.57 -0.01 -6.42
CA MET A 25 -4.51 1.45 -6.57
C MET A 25 -5.51 2.22 -5.74
N GLY A 26 -6.29 1.57 -4.90
CA GLY A 26 -7.12 2.28 -3.96
C GLY A 26 -6.26 3.06 -2.98
N PRO A 27 -6.78 4.18 -2.46
CA PRO A 27 -6.01 4.95 -1.47
C PRO A 27 -5.62 4.07 -0.29
N TRP A 28 -4.39 4.22 0.18
CA TRP A 28 -3.86 3.56 1.37
C TRP A 28 -3.63 2.06 1.24
N THR A 29 -4.10 1.42 0.17
CA THR A 29 -4.04 -0.04 0.03
C THR A 29 -2.63 -0.59 0.12
N THR A 30 -1.72 -0.04 -0.70
CA THR A 30 -0.34 -0.52 -0.71
C THR A 30 0.41 -0.19 0.58
N TYR A 31 0.07 0.93 1.22
CA TYR A 31 0.66 1.27 2.52
C TYR A 31 0.32 0.23 3.58
N ILE A 32 -0.94 -0.20 3.60
CA ILE A 32 -1.39 -1.20 4.55
C ILE A 32 -0.70 -2.53 4.29
N LEU A 33 -0.67 -2.94 3.03
CA LEU A 33 -0.04 -4.20 2.65
C LEU A 33 1.45 -4.19 2.99
N TYR A 34 2.13 -3.09 2.70
CA TYR A 34 3.54 -2.98 2.99
C TYR A 34 3.82 -3.04 4.48
N ASN A 35 2.97 -2.41 5.29
CA ASN A 35 3.13 -2.47 6.73
C ASN A 35 2.93 -3.87 7.29
N LEU A 36 1.93 -4.59 6.77
CA LEU A 36 1.71 -5.96 7.21
C LEU A 36 2.84 -6.88 6.78
N LYS A 37 3.39 -6.64 5.59
CA LYS A 37 4.56 -7.38 5.13
C LYS A 37 5.77 -7.14 6.04
N THR A 38 6.01 -5.87 6.34
CA THR A 38 7.23 -5.47 7.04
C THR A 38 7.22 -5.82 8.52
N HIS A 39 6.08 -5.64 9.17
CA HIS A 39 5.97 -5.79 10.61
C HIS A 39 5.20 -7.04 11.06
N GLY A 40 4.64 -7.77 10.10
CA GLY A 40 3.87 -8.97 10.44
C GLY A 40 2.49 -8.65 10.97
N PRO A 41 1.87 -9.63 11.64
CA PRO A 41 0.51 -9.45 12.16
C PRO A 41 0.40 -8.27 13.10
N GLN A 42 -0.67 -7.52 12.99
CA GLN A 42 -0.85 -6.30 13.76
C GLN A 42 -2.31 -6.10 14.15
N ARG A 43 -2.48 -5.40 15.25
CA ARG A 43 -3.79 -4.96 15.67
C ARG A 43 -4.17 -3.67 14.96
N PHE A 44 -5.46 -3.35 15.00
CA PHE A 44 -5.97 -2.16 14.35
C PHE A 44 -5.23 -0.89 14.78
N GLY A 45 -5.03 -0.73 16.08
CA GLY A 45 -4.35 0.47 16.59
C GLY A 45 -2.91 0.58 16.15
N GLU A 46 -2.22 -0.55 16.02
CA GLU A 46 -0.85 -0.55 15.54
C GLU A 46 -0.78 -0.13 14.08
N LEU A 47 -1.68 -0.70 13.26
CA LEU A 47 -1.74 -0.32 11.86
C LEU A 47 -2.06 1.17 11.70
N LYS A 48 -3.00 1.66 12.50
CA LYS A 48 -3.38 3.06 12.40
C LYS A 48 -2.22 3.99 12.73
N ARG A 49 -1.40 3.61 13.68
CA ARG A 49 -0.24 4.41 14.03
C ARG A 49 0.83 4.37 12.94
N ARG A 50 1.03 3.19 12.35
CA ARG A 50 2.09 3.00 11.35
C ARG A 50 1.74 3.56 9.98
N VAL A 51 0.46 3.52 9.62
CA VAL A 51 0.01 4.12 8.36
C VAL A 51 -0.37 5.56 8.68
N ALA A 52 0.63 6.41 8.69
CA ALA A 52 0.47 7.78 9.17
C ALA A 52 -0.58 8.54 8.37
N GLY A 53 -1.49 9.18 9.07
CA GLY A 53 -2.49 10.03 8.43
C GLY A 53 -3.79 9.34 8.08
N ILE A 54 -3.87 8.01 8.20
CA ILE A 54 -5.10 7.32 7.85
C ILE A 54 -6.14 7.47 8.97
N SER A 55 -7.39 7.70 8.59
CA SER A 55 -8.47 7.76 9.58
C SER A 55 -8.92 6.36 9.95
N ALA A 56 -9.55 6.23 11.12
CA ALA A 56 -10.08 4.94 11.55
C ALA A 56 -11.11 4.42 10.55
N LYS A 57 -11.93 5.32 10.01
CA LYS A 57 -12.95 4.92 9.05
C LYS A 57 -12.31 4.37 7.77
N MET A 58 -11.31 5.06 7.26
CA MET A 58 -10.65 4.63 6.03
C MET A 58 -9.91 3.31 6.24
N LEU A 59 -9.23 3.17 7.38
CA LEU A 59 -8.52 1.93 7.67
C LEU A 59 -9.50 0.76 7.75
N THR A 60 -10.63 0.97 8.41
CA THR A 60 -11.67 -0.07 8.48
C THR A 60 -12.13 -0.48 7.10
N GLU A 61 -12.43 0.50 6.24
CA GLU A 61 -12.91 0.23 4.89
C GLU A 61 -11.87 -0.51 4.05
N ARG A 62 -10.62 -0.06 4.12
CA ARG A 62 -9.55 -0.71 3.35
C ARG A 62 -9.30 -2.13 3.82
N LEU A 63 -9.30 -2.35 5.14
CA LEU A 63 -9.10 -3.70 5.66
C LEU A 63 -10.21 -4.64 5.23
N ARG A 64 -11.45 -4.16 5.22
CA ARG A 64 -12.57 -4.98 4.74
C ARG A 64 -12.41 -5.33 3.27
N THR A 65 -12.00 -4.36 2.47
CA THR A 65 -11.75 -4.60 1.05
C THR A 65 -10.64 -5.62 0.83
N LEU A 66 -9.55 -5.49 1.58
CA LEU A 66 -8.43 -6.41 1.46
C LEU A 66 -8.79 -7.81 1.96
N GLU A 67 -9.59 -7.88 3.00
CA GLU A 67 -10.09 -9.16 3.50
C GLU A 67 -10.98 -9.82 2.44
N GLY A 68 -11.87 -9.03 1.83
CA GLY A 68 -12.73 -9.53 0.77
C GLY A 68 -11.96 -10.01 -0.45
N ALA A 69 -10.81 -9.43 -0.72
CA ALA A 69 -9.95 -9.85 -1.82
C ALA A 69 -9.04 -11.01 -1.43
N SER A 70 -9.15 -11.50 -0.21
CA SER A 70 -8.35 -12.62 0.32
C SER A 70 -6.87 -12.29 0.44
N LEU A 71 -6.55 -11.03 0.59
CA LEU A 71 -5.15 -10.59 0.79
C LEU A 71 -4.81 -10.44 2.26
N VAL A 72 -5.82 -10.17 3.08
CA VAL A 72 -5.65 -9.95 4.51
C VAL A 72 -6.59 -10.88 5.25
N ARG A 73 -6.10 -11.43 6.35
CA ARG A 73 -6.89 -12.26 7.24
C ARG A 73 -7.13 -11.53 8.54
N ARG A 74 -8.36 -11.64 9.02
CA ARG A 74 -8.77 -11.05 10.27
C ARG A 74 -9.02 -12.16 11.28
N ASP A 75 -8.17 -12.24 12.29
CA ASP A 75 -8.29 -13.25 13.33
C ASP A 75 -8.92 -12.64 14.58
N TYR A 76 -10.05 -13.17 14.96
CA TYR A 76 -10.78 -12.72 16.14
C TYR A 76 -10.60 -13.72 17.27
N GLU A 77 -10.15 -13.22 18.43
CA GLU A 77 -10.07 -14.04 19.63
C GLU A 77 -11.08 -13.55 20.64
N ALA A 78 -11.92 -14.47 21.11
CA ALA A 78 -12.99 -14.13 22.07
C ALA A 78 -12.41 -14.07 23.49
N THR A 79 -11.49 -13.17 23.71
CA THR A 79 -10.93 -12.91 25.03
C THR A 79 -11.62 -11.68 25.62
N ILE A 80 -11.23 -11.31 26.87
CA ILE A 80 -11.77 -10.12 27.53
C ILE A 80 -10.60 -9.21 27.87
N PRO A 81 -10.40 -8.11 27.17
CA PRO A 81 -11.17 -7.66 25.98
C PRO A 81 -10.87 -8.51 24.75
N PRO A 82 -11.77 -8.49 23.75
CA PRO A 82 -11.52 -9.27 22.54
C PRO A 82 -10.32 -8.76 21.77
N LYS A 83 -9.67 -9.68 21.08
CA LYS A 83 -8.48 -9.36 20.29
C LYS A 83 -8.76 -9.62 18.83
N VAL A 84 -8.43 -8.63 17.98
CA VAL A 84 -8.54 -8.78 16.53
C VAL A 84 -7.17 -8.48 15.95
N THR A 85 -6.64 -9.43 15.19
CA THR A 85 -5.32 -9.31 14.58
C THR A 85 -5.45 -9.44 13.07
N TYR A 86 -4.79 -8.55 12.36
CA TYR A 86 -4.76 -8.55 10.90
C TYR A 86 -3.40 -9.05 10.42
N SER A 87 -3.42 -9.90 9.42
CA SER A 87 -2.18 -10.44 8.84
C SER A 87 -2.38 -10.69 7.37
N LEU A 88 -1.28 -10.82 6.62
CA LEU A 88 -1.37 -11.18 5.23
C LEU A 88 -1.68 -12.65 5.10
N THR A 89 -2.54 -12.98 4.13
CA THR A 89 -2.78 -14.38 3.76
C THR A 89 -1.60 -14.84 2.91
N GLN A 90 -1.60 -16.13 2.55
CA GLN A 90 -0.62 -16.64 1.62
C GLN A 90 -0.69 -15.87 0.30
N ARG A 91 -1.90 -15.58 -0.16
CA ARG A 91 -2.10 -14.79 -1.37
C ARG A 91 -1.53 -13.38 -1.21
N GLY A 92 -1.75 -12.77 -0.04
CA GLY A 92 -1.18 -11.45 0.24
C GLY A 92 0.34 -11.48 0.22
N HIS A 93 0.93 -12.54 0.73
CA HIS A 93 2.38 -12.68 0.75
C HIS A 93 3.00 -12.84 -0.63
N GLU A 94 2.21 -13.20 -1.64
CA GLU A 94 2.73 -13.24 -3.00
C GLU A 94 3.16 -11.86 -3.49
N LEU A 95 2.71 -10.80 -2.83
CA LEU A 95 3.10 -9.44 -3.17
C LEU A 95 4.35 -8.97 -2.46
N ASP A 96 4.91 -9.79 -1.57
CA ASP A 96 6.05 -9.37 -0.75
C ASP A 96 7.22 -8.86 -1.58
N ASP A 97 7.61 -9.61 -2.61
CA ASP A 97 8.77 -9.24 -3.41
C ASP A 97 8.56 -7.95 -4.17
N VAL A 98 7.38 -7.79 -4.78
CA VAL A 98 7.13 -6.58 -5.56
C VAL A 98 7.00 -5.35 -4.65
N LEU A 99 6.37 -5.49 -3.50
CA LEU A 99 6.26 -4.38 -2.57
C LEU A 99 7.62 -3.98 -2.01
N GLY A 100 8.44 -4.97 -1.69
CA GLY A 100 9.79 -4.72 -1.22
C GLY A 100 10.64 -4.04 -2.28
N LYS A 101 10.50 -4.47 -3.53
CA LYS A 101 11.25 -3.86 -4.62
C LYS A 101 10.83 -2.43 -4.88
N LEU A 102 9.52 -2.17 -4.81
CA LEU A 102 9.02 -0.81 -4.95
C LEU A 102 9.58 0.10 -3.85
N ALA A 103 9.59 -0.39 -2.62
CA ALA A 103 10.13 0.41 -1.51
C ALA A 103 11.62 0.68 -1.72
N GLU A 104 12.35 -0.31 -2.17
CA GLU A 104 13.78 -0.19 -2.44
C GLU A 104 14.06 0.87 -3.51
N ILE A 105 13.31 0.80 -4.60
CA ILE A 105 13.46 1.77 -5.69
C ILE A 105 13.08 3.16 -5.21
N GLY A 106 11.97 3.25 -4.47
CA GLY A 106 11.51 4.54 -3.97
C GLY A 106 12.52 5.21 -3.06
N MET A 107 13.11 4.43 -2.16
CA MET A 107 14.13 4.97 -1.27
C MET A 107 15.35 5.46 -2.03
N ARG A 108 15.75 4.72 -3.06
CA ARG A 108 16.90 5.12 -3.88
C ARG A 108 16.61 6.41 -4.63
N TRP A 109 15.44 6.50 -5.25
CA TRP A 109 15.07 7.70 -6.00
C TRP A 109 14.94 8.91 -5.09
N GLU A 110 14.37 8.71 -3.91
CA GLU A 110 14.22 9.79 -2.94
C GLU A 110 15.59 10.33 -2.54
N SER A 111 16.53 9.45 -2.33
CA SER A 111 17.90 9.82 -1.99
C SER A 111 18.58 10.57 -3.14
N GLU A 112 18.39 10.08 -4.36
CA GLU A 112 18.95 10.72 -5.55
C GLU A 112 18.36 12.11 -5.75
N ASP A 113 17.05 12.23 -5.58
CA ASP A 113 16.37 13.52 -5.73
C ASP A 113 16.81 14.52 -4.67
N ALA A 114 17.02 14.06 -3.45
CA ALA A 114 17.51 14.91 -2.39
C ALA A 114 18.92 15.44 -2.71
N ALA A 115 19.78 14.57 -3.26
CA ALA A 115 21.12 14.96 -3.66
C ALA A 115 21.08 15.99 -4.78
N LEU A 116 20.19 15.79 -5.75
CA LEU A 116 20.03 16.74 -6.85
C LEU A 116 19.55 18.10 -6.35
N ARG A 117 18.61 18.11 -5.43
CA ARG A 117 18.11 19.37 -4.85
C ARG A 117 19.22 20.10 -4.12
N ALA A 118 20.03 19.36 -3.37
CA ALA A 118 21.14 19.96 -2.64
C ALA A 118 22.18 20.54 -3.57
N ALA A 119 22.50 19.84 -4.66
CA ALA A 119 23.46 20.31 -5.65
C ALA A 119 22.95 21.59 -6.32
N ARG A 120 21.66 21.63 -6.67
CA ARG A 120 21.08 22.82 -7.29
C ARG A 120 21.12 24.01 -6.36
N ALA A 121 20.80 23.78 -5.09
CA ALA A 121 20.82 24.86 -4.12
C ALA A 121 22.22 25.40 -3.95
N ALA A 122 23.23 24.54 -3.96
CA ALA A 122 24.61 24.95 -3.85
C ALA A 122 25.05 25.77 -5.07
N GLU A 123 24.63 25.35 -6.28
CA GLU A 123 24.93 26.09 -7.48
C GLU A 123 24.32 27.48 -7.48
N LEU A 124 23.06 27.56 -7.08
CA LEU A 124 22.37 28.85 -7.01
C LEU A 124 23.04 29.79 -6.02
N LYS A 125 23.46 29.24 -4.89
CA LYS A 125 24.14 30.03 -3.90
C LYS A 125 25.50 30.51 -4.39
N ALA A 126 26.21 29.65 -5.09
CA ALA A 126 27.53 30.02 -5.61
C ALA A 126 27.45 31.06 -6.71
N ALA A 127 26.31 31.14 -7.41
CA ALA A 127 26.12 32.10 -8.48
C ALA A 127 25.81 33.51 -7.97
N GLU A 128 25.52 33.66 -6.68
CA GLU A 128 25.31 34.94 -6.07
C GLU A 128 26.66 35.61 -5.81
#